data_d1e8e959dbdf2817a0c8b3f50803c694
#
_entry.id   d1e8e959dbdf2817a0c8b3f50803c694
#
_cell.length_a   1.000
_cell.length_b   1.000
_cell.length_c   1.000
_cell.angle_alpha   90.00
_cell.angle_beta   90.00
_cell.angle_gamma   90.00
#
_symmetry.space_group_name_H-M   'P 1'
#
loop_
_entity.id
_entity.type
_entity.pdbx_description
1 polymer ?
#
loop_
_entity_poly.entity_id
_entity_poly.type
_entity_poly.pdbx_seq_one_letter_code
_entity_poly.pdbx_strand_id
1 'polypeptide(L)' 'EIKNISIARKSIVASIPIRTGDFFSPDNLTVKRPGSGISPMKWGYLIGKTSQRDYNVDDIIDADE' A
#
# COMPACT_ATOMS: atom_id res chain seq x y z
N GLU A 1 5.34 -14.69 20.58
CA GLU A 1 6.33 -14.69 19.62
C GLU A 1 5.85 -14.43 18.26
N ILE A 2 5.26 -15.40 17.67
CA ILE A 2 4.79 -15.23 16.33
C ILE A 2 3.76 -14.16 16.22
N LYS A 3 2.95 -14.03 17.23
CA LYS A 3 1.95 -13.00 17.22
C LYS A 3 2.54 -11.63 17.20
N ASN A 4 3.69 -11.46 17.81
CA ASN A 4 4.31 -10.15 17.80
C ASN A 4 4.70 -9.70 16.44
N ILE A 5 5.03 -10.62 15.58
CA ILE A 5 5.39 -10.28 14.23
C ILE A 5 4.22 -9.66 13.51
N SER A 6 3.05 -10.21 13.68
CA SER A 6 1.86 -9.64 13.06
C SER A 6 1.61 -8.22 13.53
N ILE A 7 1.78 -7.99 14.80
CA ILE A 7 1.51 -6.68 15.35
C ILE A 7 2.46 -5.65 14.80
N ALA A 8 3.70 -6.06 14.56
CA ALA A 8 4.71 -5.13 14.08
C ALA A 8 4.65 -4.87 12.59
N ARG A 9 3.85 -5.61 11.86
CA ARG A 9 3.84 -5.47 10.41
C ARG A 9 3.16 -4.19 9.98
N LYS A 10 3.55 -3.73 8.81
CA LYS A 10 2.95 -2.58 8.17
C LYS A 10 2.45 -2.97 6.80
N SER A 11 1.64 -2.13 6.22
CA SER A 11 1.18 -2.35 4.86
C SER A 11 1.31 -1.07 4.06
N ILE A 12 1.26 -1.19 2.76
CA ILE A 12 1.36 -0.04 1.87
C ILE A 12 0.00 0.63 1.81
N VAL A 13 -0.02 1.93 2.03
CA VAL A 13 -1.26 2.71 2.00
C VAL A 13 -1.04 3.93 1.13
N ALA A 14 -2.12 4.57 0.75
CA ALA A 14 -2.05 5.79 -0.04
C ALA A 14 -1.65 6.95 0.86
N SER A 15 -0.69 7.75 0.45
CA SER A 15 -0.30 8.94 1.21
C SER A 15 -1.08 10.16 0.75
N ILE A 16 -1.65 10.12 -0.44
CA ILE A 16 -2.51 11.16 -0.98
C ILE A 16 -3.60 10.44 -1.76
N PRO A 17 -4.68 11.14 -2.14
CA PRO A 17 -5.72 10.49 -2.93
C PRO A 17 -5.16 9.96 -4.26
N ILE A 18 -5.55 8.76 -4.61
CA ILE A 18 -5.14 8.11 -5.85
C ILE A 18 -6.40 7.80 -6.64
N ARG A 19 -6.36 8.06 -7.93
CA ARG A 19 -7.50 7.79 -8.80
C ARG A 19 -7.21 6.61 -9.70
N THR A 20 -8.28 5.97 -10.15
CA THR A 20 -8.15 4.90 -11.12
C THR A 20 -7.34 5.40 -12.30
N GLY A 21 -6.33 4.64 -12.68
CA GLY A 21 -5.47 5.01 -13.79
C GLY A 21 -4.21 5.72 -13.39
N ASP A 22 -4.13 6.20 -12.17
CA ASP A 22 -2.90 6.84 -11.69
C ASP A 22 -1.83 5.78 -11.49
N PHE A 23 -0.57 6.17 -11.72
CA PHE A 23 0.54 5.27 -11.45
C PHE A 23 0.89 5.32 -9.98
N PHE A 24 1.22 4.18 -9.42
CA PHE A 24 1.75 4.12 -8.07
C PHE A 24 3.20 4.61 -8.10
N SER A 25 3.54 5.48 -7.16
CA SER A 25 4.88 6.03 -7.07
C SER A 25 5.20 6.29 -5.62
N PRO A 26 6.48 6.54 -5.29
CA PRO A 26 6.82 6.88 -3.90
C PRO A 26 6.13 8.15 -3.40
N ASP A 27 5.64 8.98 -4.33
CA ASP A 27 4.97 10.21 -3.94
C ASP A 27 3.57 9.98 -3.43
N ASN A 28 2.90 8.92 -3.87
CA ASN A 28 1.51 8.70 -3.46
C ASN A 28 1.34 7.46 -2.60
N LEU A 29 2.42 6.83 -2.18
CA LEU A 29 2.37 5.64 -1.33
C LEU A 29 3.21 5.85 -0.08
N THR A 30 2.80 5.19 0.99
CA THR A 30 3.60 5.16 2.20
C THR A 30 3.29 3.85 2.91
N VAL A 31 3.88 3.62 4.06
CA VAL A 31 3.61 2.40 4.81
C VAL A 31 3.16 2.77 6.21
N LYS A 32 2.16 2.06 6.68
CA LYS A 32 1.61 2.28 8.01
C LYS A 32 1.06 0.97 8.53
N ARG A 33 0.87 0.90 9.83
CA ARG A 33 0.17 -0.21 10.44
C ARG A 33 -1.32 0.01 10.28
N PRO A 34 -2.09 -1.03 10.30
CA PRO A 34 -1.73 -2.43 10.51
C PRO A 34 -1.22 -3.08 9.23
N GLY A 35 -0.70 -4.28 9.37
CA GLY A 35 -0.15 -5.00 8.24
C GLY A 35 -1.14 -5.93 7.56
N SER A 36 -2.36 -5.46 7.38
CA SER A 36 -3.39 -6.29 6.78
C SER A 36 -3.45 -6.18 5.26
N GLY A 37 -2.66 -5.29 4.67
CA GLY A 37 -2.63 -5.12 3.22
C GLY A 37 -1.35 -5.67 2.63
N ILE A 38 -0.90 -5.05 1.56
CA ILE A 38 0.28 -5.52 0.84
C ILE A 38 1.52 -5.23 1.67
N SER A 39 2.39 -6.23 1.75
CA SER A 39 3.62 -6.09 2.50
C SER A 39 4.50 -4.98 1.92
N PRO A 40 5.19 -4.21 2.75
CA PRO A 40 6.13 -3.21 2.24
C PRO A 40 7.22 -3.82 1.37
N MET A 41 7.47 -5.11 1.51
CA MET A 41 8.45 -5.77 0.66
C MET A 41 8.06 -5.76 -0.81
N LYS A 42 6.78 -5.51 -1.09
CA LYS A 42 6.31 -5.45 -2.46
C LYS A 42 6.30 -4.04 -3.01
N TRP A 43 6.94 -3.13 -2.32
CA TRP A 43 6.98 -1.73 -2.72
C TRP A 43 7.44 -1.57 -4.17
N GLY A 44 8.58 -2.16 -4.49
CA GLY A 44 9.11 -2.04 -5.84
C GLY A 44 8.22 -2.68 -6.89
N TYR A 45 7.47 -3.70 -6.48
CA TYR A 45 6.57 -4.37 -7.39
C TYR A 45 5.38 -3.47 -7.76
N LEU A 46 4.94 -2.66 -6.81
CA LEU A 46 3.81 -1.76 -7.06
C LEU A 46 4.19 -0.52 -7.84
N ILE A 47 5.39 0.00 -7.61
CA ILE A 47 5.82 1.23 -8.24
C ILE A 47 5.78 1.06 -9.76
N GLY A 48 5.11 1.98 -10.45
CA GLY A 48 4.98 1.92 -11.89
C GLY A 48 3.72 1.23 -12.39
N LYS A 49 3.03 0.53 -11.50
CA LYS A 49 1.76 -0.07 -11.89
C LYS A 49 0.65 0.96 -11.81
N THR A 50 -0.45 0.67 -12.47
CA THR A 50 -1.59 1.60 -12.49
C THR A 50 -2.61 1.18 -11.46
N SER A 51 -3.20 2.16 -10.82
CA SER A 51 -4.27 1.89 -9.88
C SER A 51 -5.52 1.43 -10.62
N GLN A 52 -6.16 0.39 -10.09
CA GLN A 52 -7.37 -0.14 -10.68
C GLN A 52 -8.61 0.47 -10.06
N ARG A 53 -8.44 1.31 -9.04
CA ARG A 53 -9.57 1.92 -8.36
C ARG A 53 -9.11 3.18 -7.66
N ASP A 54 -10.06 3.93 -7.10
CA ASP A 54 -9.75 5.14 -6.35
C ASP A 54 -9.39 4.76 -4.92
N TYR A 55 -8.45 5.49 -4.35
CA TYR A 55 -8.07 5.32 -2.95
C TYR A 55 -8.05 6.69 -2.29
N ASN A 56 -8.47 6.75 -1.04
CA ASN A 56 -8.34 7.96 -0.23
C ASN A 56 -7.04 7.90 0.56
N VAL A 57 -6.70 9.03 1.17
CA VAL A 57 -5.54 9.08 2.05
C VAL A 57 -5.66 8.01 3.13
N ASP A 58 -4.58 7.30 3.36
CA ASP A 58 -4.49 6.24 4.36
C ASP A 58 -5.27 4.98 4.03
N ASP A 59 -5.88 4.91 2.87
CA ASP A 59 -6.52 3.67 2.44
C ASP A 59 -5.45 2.62 2.17
N ILE A 60 -5.74 1.40 2.56
CA ILE A 60 -4.83 0.29 2.30
C ILE A 60 -4.89 -0.06 0.82
N ILE A 61 -3.71 -0.15 0.21
CA ILE A 61 -3.63 -0.53 -1.19
C ILE A 61 -3.85 -2.03 -1.29
N ASP A 62 -4.79 -2.43 -2.12
CA ASP A 62 -5.06 -3.83 -2.31
C ASP A 62 -4.93 -4.23 -3.77
N ALA A 63 -4.06 -3.53 -4.49
CA ALA A 63 -3.80 -3.87 -5.87
C ALA A 63 -3.23 -5.27 -5.93
N ASP A 64 -3.88 -6.13 -6.64
CA ASP A 64 -3.41 -7.46 -6.77
C ASP A 64 -2.45 -7.53 -7.83
N GLU A 65 -1.61 -8.40 -7.76
CA GLU A 65 -0.70 -8.50 -8.82
C GLU A 65 -1.26 -9.27 -9.94
#